data_2db7d609a86c66b08a568557f9d329de
#
_entry.id   2db7d609a86c66b08a568557f9d329de
#
_cell.length_a   1.000
_cell.length_b   1.000
_cell.length_c   1.000
_cell.angle_alpha   90.00
_cell.angle_beta   90.00
_cell.angle_gamma   90.00
#
_symmetry.space_group_name_H-M   'P 1'
#
loop_
_entity.id
_entity.type
_entity.pdbx_description
1 polymer ?
#
loop_
_entity_poly.entity_id
_entity_poly.type
_entity_poly.pdbx_seq_one_letter_code
_entity_poly.pdbx_strand_id
1 'polypeptide(L)'
;MIQILRYGEVENSEIFARTAPTVNVEATVADIIASVRAEGDAALYRFCRQFDRAELSSLAVSAEEIDEAFAAVEPKFIEILEKAAKNIRAFHEKQVRNSFILNNENGIVIGQKIIPVDRAGLYVPGGTAAYPSTVLMDSIPAKIAGCREVVMVTPPSADGKIHPVILAAASIAGIDKIYKLGGAQAIAALAYGTESVPKVDKIVGPGNAFVAEAKKQVFGAVSIDMIAGPSEILVVADGKSNPRHVAADLLSQAEHDKMASAVLVTDSMTLAEKVREEIEEQIPLLPRNEIARASIDNNGKIIVAKDLKSAIEIANEIAPEHLELLVDNPFDWLDSIRHAGSIFMGRNCPEALGDYLAGPNHTLPTSGTAKFSSPLSVDDFIKKTQFIYYTEEALAKTGEDVAYFAEKEGLSAHAKSAVIRLEDK
;
A
#
# COMPACT_ATOMS: atom_id res chain seq x y z
N MET A 1 -15.20 5.15 26.33
CA MET A 1 -14.92 6.56 25.90
C MET A 1 -13.45 6.70 25.55
N ILE A 2 -13.13 7.45 24.52
CA ILE A 2 -11.73 7.75 24.11
C ILE A 2 -10.98 8.45 25.27
N GLN A 3 -9.71 8.05 25.49
CA GLN A 3 -8.88 8.60 26.56
C GLN A 3 -8.26 9.94 26.15
N ILE A 4 -8.18 10.91 27.08
CA ILE A 4 -7.44 12.15 26.90
C ILE A 4 -6.15 12.06 27.73
N LEU A 5 -5.01 12.13 27.05
CA LEU A 5 -3.67 12.03 27.61
C LEU A 5 -2.96 13.37 27.48
N ARG A 6 -2.22 13.81 28.50
CA ARG A 6 -1.39 15.01 28.43
C ARG A 6 0.06 14.63 28.17
N TYR A 7 0.60 15.12 27.07
CA TYR A 7 2.00 14.88 26.72
C TYR A 7 2.94 15.45 27.79
N GLY A 8 3.83 14.61 28.31
CA GLY A 8 4.74 14.97 29.40
C GLY A 8 4.20 14.72 30.83
N GLU A 9 2.91 14.35 30.98
CA GLU A 9 2.34 13.93 32.27
C GLU A 9 2.14 12.40 32.36
N VAL A 10 2.17 11.69 31.22
CA VAL A 10 2.10 10.24 31.10
C VAL A 10 3.34 9.68 30.44
N GLU A 11 3.62 8.39 30.63
CA GLU A 11 4.78 7.73 30.03
C GLU A 11 4.67 7.68 28.49
N ASN A 12 5.78 7.90 27.81
CA ASN A 12 5.85 7.82 26.34
C ASN A 12 5.38 6.47 25.81
N SER A 13 5.61 5.38 26.54
CA SER A 13 5.13 4.05 26.19
C SER A 13 3.61 3.96 26.09
N GLU A 14 2.86 4.75 26.84
CA GLU A 14 1.40 4.82 26.77
C GLU A 14 0.93 5.65 25.55
N ILE A 15 1.59 6.79 25.31
CA ILE A 15 1.29 7.67 24.17
C ILE A 15 1.54 6.95 22.84
N PHE A 16 2.70 6.29 22.73
CA PHE A 16 3.15 5.65 21.50
C PHE A 16 2.78 4.15 21.39
N ALA A 17 2.04 3.61 22.37
CA ALA A 17 1.56 2.23 22.30
C ALA A 17 0.75 1.98 21.03
N ARG A 18 1.06 0.88 20.35
CA ARG A 18 0.28 0.36 19.22
C ARG A 18 -0.29 -1.00 19.58
N THR A 19 -1.48 -1.27 19.08
CA THR A 19 -2.10 -2.57 19.24
C THR A 19 -1.44 -3.56 18.29
N ALA A 20 -0.87 -4.62 18.83
CA ALA A 20 -0.34 -5.71 18.02
C ALA A 20 -1.45 -6.69 17.61
N PRO A 21 -1.41 -7.28 16.41
CA PRO A 21 -2.30 -8.36 16.04
C PRO A 21 -2.19 -9.52 17.05
N THR A 22 -3.33 -9.97 17.57
CA THR A 22 -3.38 -11.02 18.59
C THR A 22 -3.43 -12.44 18.03
N VAL A 23 -3.64 -12.59 16.72
CA VAL A 23 -3.85 -13.89 16.07
C VAL A 23 -2.58 -14.31 15.35
N ASN A 24 -1.97 -15.41 15.82
CA ASN A 24 -0.87 -16.05 15.10
C ASN A 24 -1.44 -16.98 14.02
N VAL A 25 -1.29 -16.58 12.74
CA VAL A 25 -1.77 -17.33 11.58
C VAL A 25 -0.63 -17.97 10.77
N GLU A 26 0.61 -17.87 11.25
CA GLU A 26 1.83 -18.25 10.52
C GLU A 26 1.80 -19.71 10.02
N ALA A 27 1.52 -20.67 10.91
CA ALA A 27 1.48 -22.09 10.56
C ALA A 27 0.35 -22.39 9.56
N THR A 28 -0.84 -21.83 9.78
CA THR A 28 -1.99 -22.04 8.88
C THR A 28 -1.70 -21.49 7.49
N VAL A 29 -1.06 -20.34 7.40
CA VAL A 29 -0.68 -19.73 6.12
C VAL A 29 0.40 -20.55 5.42
N ALA A 30 1.39 -21.06 6.16
CA ALA A 30 2.42 -21.95 5.61
C ALA A 30 1.81 -23.22 5.00
N ASP A 31 0.84 -23.84 5.67
CA ASP A 31 0.12 -25.03 5.17
C ASP A 31 -0.69 -24.73 3.91
N ILE A 32 -1.35 -23.58 3.85
CA ILE A 32 -2.09 -23.12 2.66
C ILE A 32 -1.12 -22.92 1.48
N ILE A 33 0.00 -22.24 1.69
CA ILE A 33 1.02 -22.01 0.66
C ILE A 33 1.58 -23.35 0.17
N ALA A 34 1.91 -24.27 1.07
CA ALA A 34 2.42 -25.59 0.72
C ALA A 34 1.41 -26.39 -0.13
N SER A 35 0.12 -26.34 0.24
CA SER A 35 -0.97 -26.98 -0.52
C SER A 35 -1.08 -26.43 -1.94
N VAL A 36 -1.08 -25.10 -2.10
CA VAL A 36 -1.18 -24.47 -3.44
C VAL A 36 0.03 -24.85 -4.30
N ARG A 37 1.23 -24.87 -3.72
CA ARG A 37 2.45 -25.28 -4.45
C ARG A 37 2.45 -26.74 -4.89
N ALA A 38 1.83 -27.62 -4.10
CA ALA A 38 1.81 -29.07 -4.38
C ALA A 38 0.68 -29.47 -5.33
N GLU A 39 -0.49 -28.81 -5.22
CA GLU A 39 -1.73 -29.26 -5.84
C GLU A 39 -2.29 -28.27 -6.90
N GLY A 40 -1.68 -27.10 -7.06
CA GLY A 40 -2.08 -26.11 -8.06
C GLY A 40 -3.56 -25.68 -7.94
N ASP A 41 -4.27 -25.67 -9.07
CA ASP A 41 -5.69 -25.27 -9.14
C ASP A 41 -6.59 -26.15 -8.27
N ALA A 42 -6.27 -27.41 -8.04
CA ALA A 42 -7.07 -28.30 -7.19
C ALA A 42 -7.15 -27.78 -5.75
N ALA A 43 -6.04 -27.26 -5.21
CA ALA A 43 -6.04 -26.59 -3.89
C ALA A 43 -6.89 -25.31 -3.92
N LEU A 44 -6.80 -24.50 -4.97
CA LEU A 44 -7.55 -23.25 -5.10
C LEU A 44 -9.06 -23.51 -5.10
N TYR A 45 -9.56 -24.45 -5.88
CA TYR A 45 -10.97 -24.84 -5.88
C TYR A 45 -11.43 -25.35 -4.52
N ARG A 46 -10.59 -26.15 -3.83
CA ARG A 46 -10.87 -26.63 -2.48
C ARG A 46 -11.00 -25.48 -1.48
N PHE A 47 -10.07 -24.52 -1.51
CA PHE A 47 -10.10 -23.36 -0.60
C PHE A 47 -11.25 -22.40 -0.91
N CYS A 48 -11.63 -22.20 -2.19
CA CYS A 48 -12.82 -21.43 -2.53
C CYS A 48 -14.09 -22.03 -1.91
N ARG A 49 -14.26 -23.36 -1.96
CA ARG A 49 -15.37 -24.04 -1.28
C ARG A 49 -15.33 -23.88 0.23
N GLN A 50 -14.13 -24.02 0.82
CA GLN A 50 -13.94 -23.99 2.26
C GLN A 50 -14.12 -22.59 2.86
N PHE A 51 -13.51 -21.57 2.26
CA PHE A 51 -13.45 -20.24 2.85
C PHE A 51 -14.49 -19.28 2.28
N ASP A 52 -14.71 -19.33 0.97
CA ASP A 52 -15.63 -18.43 0.27
C ASP A 52 -17.04 -19.07 0.11
N ARG A 53 -17.18 -20.38 0.39
CA ARG A 53 -18.40 -21.18 0.17
C ARG A 53 -18.86 -21.16 -1.28
N ALA A 54 -17.96 -20.91 -2.21
CA ALA A 54 -18.22 -20.80 -3.64
C ALA A 54 -17.85 -22.09 -4.37
N GLU A 55 -18.81 -22.61 -5.15
CA GLU A 55 -18.57 -23.73 -6.07
C GLU A 55 -18.31 -23.15 -7.47
N LEU A 56 -17.06 -23.18 -7.88
CA LEU A 56 -16.63 -22.53 -9.13
C LEU A 56 -16.40 -23.55 -10.23
N SER A 57 -16.88 -23.23 -11.44
CA SER A 57 -16.52 -23.97 -12.67
C SER A 57 -15.26 -23.42 -13.34
N SER A 58 -14.91 -22.16 -13.07
CA SER A 58 -13.73 -21.48 -13.55
C SER A 58 -13.20 -20.51 -12.49
N LEU A 59 -11.89 -20.49 -12.29
CA LEU A 59 -11.22 -19.49 -11.44
C LEU A 59 -11.17 -18.13 -12.14
N ALA A 60 -11.05 -18.11 -13.46
CA ALA A 60 -10.99 -16.86 -14.24
C ALA A 60 -12.39 -16.26 -14.41
N VAL A 61 -12.45 -14.94 -14.35
CA VAL A 61 -13.62 -14.15 -14.72
C VAL A 61 -13.66 -14.04 -16.24
N SER A 62 -14.84 -14.28 -16.84
CA SER A 62 -15.01 -14.16 -18.28
C SER A 62 -15.30 -12.72 -18.74
N ALA A 63 -15.17 -12.44 -20.04
CA ALA A 63 -15.51 -11.15 -20.61
C ALA A 63 -17.02 -10.85 -20.43
N GLU A 64 -17.86 -11.87 -20.56
CA GLU A 64 -19.32 -11.75 -20.39
C GLU A 64 -19.66 -11.36 -18.94
N GLU A 65 -18.98 -11.92 -17.93
CA GLU A 65 -19.17 -11.54 -16.52
C GLU A 65 -18.77 -10.07 -16.28
N ILE A 66 -17.75 -9.58 -16.97
CA ILE A 66 -17.33 -8.15 -16.89
C ILE A 66 -18.39 -7.26 -17.54
N ASP A 67 -18.87 -7.61 -18.71
CA ASP A 67 -19.89 -6.84 -19.43
C ASP A 67 -21.21 -6.78 -18.68
N GLU A 68 -21.67 -7.93 -18.12
CA GLU A 68 -22.86 -8.02 -17.25
C GLU A 68 -22.69 -7.13 -16.00
N ALA A 69 -21.55 -7.21 -15.35
CA ALA A 69 -21.26 -6.42 -14.17
C ALA A 69 -21.26 -4.92 -14.46
N PHE A 70 -20.61 -4.52 -15.56
CA PHE A 70 -20.57 -3.10 -16.00
C PHE A 70 -21.98 -2.57 -16.27
N ALA A 71 -22.81 -3.34 -16.95
CA ALA A 71 -24.20 -2.99 -17.24
C ALA A 71 -25.10 -2.93 -15.98
N ALA A 72 -24.74 -3.64 -14.91
CA ALA A 72 -25.50 -3.67 -13.66
C ALA A 72 -25.17 -2.50 -12.71
N VAL A 73 -24.06 -1.77 -12.94
CA VAL A 73 -23.67 -0.63 -12.11
C VAL A 73 -24.39 0.63 -12.56
N GLU A 74 -24.85 1.44 -11.60
CA GLU A 74 -25.51 2.71 -11.87
C GLU A 74 -24.62 3.64 -12.73
N PRO A 75 -25.16 4.22 -13.83
CA PRO A 75 -24.36 5.11 -14.71
C PRO A 75 -23.66 6.24 -13.96
N LYS A 76 -24.32 6.79 -12.94
CA LYS A 76 -23.73 7.84 -12.11
C LYS A 76 -22.47 7.36 -11.35
N PHE A 77 -22.46 6.10 -10.91
CA PHE A 77 -21.30 5.55 -10.22
C PHE A 77 -20.13 5.28 -11.20
N ILE A 78 -20.46 4.84 -12.44
CA ILE A 78 -19.46 4.73 -13.51
C ILE A 78 -18.78 6.08 -13.78
N GLU A 79 -19.54 7.17 -13.94
CA GLU A 79 -19.00 8.52 -14.11
C GLU A 79 -18.04 8.91 -12.97
N ILE A 80 -18.37 8.55 -11.72
CA ILE A 80 -17.54 8.82 -10.54
C ILE A 80 -16.26 7.99 -10.58
N LEU A 81 -16.33 6.70 -10.92
CA LEU A 81 -15.17 5.83 -11.07
C LEU A 81 -14.21 6.32 -12.17
N GLU A 82 -14.75 6.74 -13.31
CA GLU A 82 -13.97 7.32 -14.41
C GLU A 82 -13.28 8.63 -13.99
N LYS A 83 -13.98 9.48 -13.24
CA LYS A 83 -13.40 10.71 -12.67
C LYS A 83 -12.27 10.40 -11.69
N ALA A 84 -12.47 9.43 -10.79
CA ALA A 84 -11.43 8.97 -9.87
C ALA A 84 -10.21 8.42 -10.64
N ALA A 85 -10.44 7.53 -11.60
CA ALA A 85 -9.38 6.97 -12.45
C ALA A 85 -8.58 8.05 -13.18
N LYS A 86 -9.25 9.08 -13.70
CA LYS A 86 -8.60 10.22 -14.34
C LYS A 86 -7.68 10.99 -13.39
N ASN A 87 -8.15 11.26 -12.17
CA ASN A 87 -7.38 11.99 -11.16
C ASN A 87 -6.16 11.16 -10.68
N ILE A 88 -6.36 9.86 -10.43
CA ILE A 88 -5.29 8.92 -10.06
C ILE A 88 -4.23 8.89 -11.16
N ARG A 89 -4.65 8.76 -12.43
CA ARG A 89 -3.73 8.79 -13.57
C ARG A 89 -2.94 10.08 -13.65
N ALA A 90 -3.60 11.22 -13.53
CA ALA A 90 -2.96 12.54 -13.62
C ALA A 90 -1.89 12.75 -12.53
N PHE A 91 -2.10 12.22 -11.33
CA PHE A 91 -1.12 12.27 -10.25
C PHE A 91 0.05 11.32 -10.53
N HIS A 92 -0.23 10.05 -10.82
CA HIS A 92 0.79 9.01 -10.96
C HIS A 92 1.64 9.16 -12.22
N GLU A 93 1.15 9.78 -13.29
CA GLU A 93 1.94 10.13 -14.48
C GLU A 93 3.13 11.04 -14.15
N LYS A 94 3.06 11.83 -13.06
CA LYS A 94 4.18 12.67 -12.60
C LYS A 94 5.30 11.88 -11.90
N GLN A 95 5.05 10.62 -11.57
CA GLN A 95 6.02 9.74 -10.92
C GLN A 95 6.88 8.95 -11.91
N VAL A 96 6.58 9.02 -13.21
CA VAL A 96 7.35 8.30 -14.24
C VAL A 96 8.79 8.76 -14.26
N ARG A 97 9.71 7.81 -14.16
CA ARG A 97 11.15 8.06 -14.16
C ARG A 97 11.77 7.71 -15.50
N ASN A 98 12.83 8.44 -15.86
CA ASN A 98 13.59 8.21 -17.08
C ASN A 98 14.89 7.47 -16.80
N SER A 99 15.30 6.61 -17.75
CA SER A 99 16.66 6.08 -17.85
C SER A 99 17.65 7.22 -18.11
N PHE A 100 18.89 7.04 -17.67
CA PHE A 100 19.94 8.02 -17.99
C PHE A 100 21.21 7.33 -18.47
N ILE A 101 21.98 8.07 -19.25
CA ILE A 101 23.30 7.66 -19.75
C ILE A 101 24.29 8.78 -19.42
N LEU A 102 25.41 8.41 -18.80
CA LEU A 102 26.57 9.26 -18.61
C LEU A 102 27.62 8.81 -19.60
N ASN A 103 27.96 9.68 -20.54
CA ASN A 103 29.00 9.46 -21.54
C ASN A 103 30.14 10.43 -21.23
N ASN A 104 31.35 9.94 -21.03
CA ASN A 104 32.52 10.77 -20.84
C ASN A 104 33.46 10.71 -22.07
N GLU A 105 34.32 11.74 -22.21
CA GLU A 105 35.22 11.86 -23.35
C GLU A 105 36.33 10.77 -23.41
N ASN A 106 36.41 9.94 -22.35
CA ASN A 106 37.45 8.91 -22.21
C ASN A 106 37.00 7.53 -22.71
N GLY A 107 35.93 7.43 -23.49
CA GLY A 107 35.42 6.15 -24.00
C GLY A 107 34.72 5.26 -22.97
N ILE A 108 34.21 5.87 -21.89
CA ILE A 108 33.43 5.21 -20.85
C ILE A 108 31.98 5.64 -20.97
N VAL A 109 31.07 4.68 -21.04
CA VAL A 109 29.62 4.92 -20.98
C VAL A 109 29.05 4.11 -19.84
N ILE A 110 28.42 4.81 -18.89
CA ILE A 110 27.69 4.17 -17.79
C ILE A 110 26.26 4.70 -17.76
N GLY A 111 25.34 3.92 -17.24
CA GLY A 111 23.97 4.38 -17.16
C GLY A 111 23.09 3.47 -16.33
N GLN A 112 21.84 3.89 -16.23
CA GLN A 112 20.80 3.17 -15.55
C GLN A 112 19.57 3.06 -16.45
N LYS A 113 19.14 1.84 -16.69
CA LYS A 113 17.92 1.55 -17.41
C LYS A 113 16.79 1.31 -16.42
N ILE A 114 15.68 2.01 -16.60
CA ILE A 114 14.43 1.81 -15.85
C ILE A 114 13.55 0.89 -16.66
N ILE A 115 13.08 -0.20 -16.04
CA ILE A 115 12.32 -1.27 -16.70
C ILE A 115 11.15 -1.62 -15.79
N PRO A 116 9.90 -1.71 -16.31
CA PRO A 116 8.78 -2.22 -15.52
C PRO A 116 9.01 -3.69 -15.14
N VAL A 117 8.36 -4.17 -14.09
CA VAL A 117 8.16 -5.60 -13.87
C VAL A 117 7.25 -6.16 -14.97
N ASP A 118 7.42 -7.41 -15.36
CA ASP A 118 6.62 -7.97 -16.44
C ASP A 118 5.16 -8.14 -16.04
N ARG A 119 4.92 -8.67 -14.83
CA ARG A 119 3.58 -8.91 -14.30
C ARG A 119 3.41 -8.36 -12.89
N ALA A 120 2.33 -7.60 -12.69
CA ALA A 120 1.88 -7.16 -11.38
C ALA A 120 0.64 -7.94 -10.97
N GLY A 121 0.61 -8.44 -9.74
CA GLY A 121 -0.53 -9.09 -9.11
C GLY A 121 -1.19 -8.15 -8.10
N LEU A 122 -2.48 -7.94 -8.22
CA LEU A 122 -3.27 -7.10 -7.32
C LEU A 122 -4.15 -7.98 -6.47
N TYR A 123 -4.09 -7.81 -5.16
CA TYR A 123 -5.03 -8.39 -4.23
C TYR A 123 -6.09 -7.34 -3.85
N VAL A 124 -7.33 -7.57 -4.23
CA VAL A 124 -8.45 -6.70 -3.86
C VAL A 124 -9.30 -7.42 -2.81
N PRO A 125 -9.45 -6.86 -1.61
CA PRO A 125 -10.23 -7.49 -0.57
C PRO A 125 -11.70 -7.64 -0.97
N GLY A 126 -12.33 -8.69 -0.45
CA GLY A 126 -13.77 -8.88 -0.47
C GLY A 126 -14.30 -8.94 0.95
N GLY A 127 -15.59 -9.24 1.11
CA GLY A 127 -16.24 -9.39 2.40
C GLY A 127 -17.44 -8.45 2.56
N THR A 128 -17.53 -7.73 3.69
CA THR A 128 -18.69 -6.87 4.00
C THR A 128 -18.73 -5.56 3.22
N ALA A 129 -17.64 -5.17 2.58
CA ALA A 129 -17.54 -3.99 1.73
C ALA A 129 -16.88 -4.35 0.40
N ALA A 130 -17.25 -3.65 -0.67
CA ALA A 130 -16.58 -3.69 -1.96
C ALA A 130 -15.61 -2.51 -2.03
N TYR A 131 -14.41 -2.74 -2.58
CA TYR A 131 -13.33 -1.74 -2.66
C TYR A 131 -12.95 -1.43 -4.12
N PRO A 132 -13.85 -0.84 -4.94
CA PRO A 132 -13.51 -0.43 -6.31
C PRO A 132 -12.41 0.62 -6.36
N SER A 133 -12.26 1.44 -5.31
CA SER A 133 -11.15 2.39 -5.17
C SER A 133 -9.79 1.70 -5.16
N THR A 134 -9.62 0.61 -4.40
CA THR A 134 -8.39 -0.18 -4.37
C THR A 134 -8.06 -0.75 -5.75
N VAL A 135 -9.07 -1.17 -6.52
CA VAL A 135 -8.86 -1.62 -7.91
C VAL A 135 -8.18 -0.52 -8.74
N LEU A 136 -8.68 0.72 -8.66
CA LEU A 136 -8.12 1.85 -9.40
C LEU A 136 -6.74 2.25 -8.88
N MET A 137 -6.60 2.35 -7.55
CA MET A 137 -5.39 2.82 -6.87
C MET A 137 -4.19 1.89 -7.09
N ASP A 138 -4.41 0.57 -7.13
CA ASP A 138 -3.33 -0.39 -7.30
C ASP A 138 -3.00 -0.66 -8.76
N SER A 139 -4.00 -0.62 -9.67
CA SER A 139 -3.79 -0.99 -11.07
C SER A 139 -3.26 0.15 -11.93
N ILE A 140 -3.75 1.38 -11.73
CA ILE A 140 -3.38 2.52 -12.58
C ILE A 140 -1.88 2.81 -12.53
N PRO A 141 -1.19 2.84 -11.36
CA PRO A 141 0.26 2.98 -11.31
C PRO A 141 1.02 1.85 -12.01
N ALA A 142 0.53 0.60 -11.91
CA ALA A 142 1.12 -0.54 -12.62
C ALA A 142 1.03 -0.39 -14.15
N LYS A 143 -0.11 0.08 -14.66
CA LYS A 143 -0.30 0.39 -16.10
C LYS A 143 0.58 1.56 -16.56
N ILE A 144 0.70 2.62 -15.75
CA ILE A 144 1.57 3.77 -16.05
C ILE A 144 3.04 3.35 -16.07
N ALA A 145 3.46 2.47 -15.15
CA ALA A 145 4.82 1.92 -15.13
C ALA A 145 5.16 1.12 -16.40
N GLY A 146 4.13 0.62 -17.11
CA GLY A 146 4.28 -0.18 -18.33
C GLY A 146 4.38 -1.68 -18.07
N CYS A 147 3.84 -2.20 -16.97
CA CYS A 147 3.70 -3.64 -16.75
C CYS A 147 2.99 -4.29 -17.93
N ARG A 148 3.55 -5.38 -18.45
CA ARG A 148 3.00 -6.07 -19.62
C ARG A 148 1.64 -6.69 -19.31
N GLU A 149 1.44 -7.15 -18.09
CA GLU A 149 0.21 -7.79 -17.64
C GLU A 149 -0.08 -7.42 -16.19
N VAL A 150 -1.32 -7.02 -15.92
CA VAL A 150 -1.84 -6.74 -14.57
C VAL A 150 -2.90 -7.79 -14.26
N VAL A 151 -2.64 -8.60 -13.23
CA VAL A 151 -3.47 -9.72 -12.80
C VAL A 151 -4.12 -9.37 -11.48
N MET A 152 -5.44 -9.43 -11.41
CA MET A 152 -6.20 -9.17 -10.18
C MET A 152 -6.76 -10.47 -9.59
N VAL A 153 -6.67 -10.61 -8.27
CA VAL A 153 -7.38 -11.63 -7.50
C VAL A 153 -8.31 -10.95 -6.51
N THR A 154 -9.53 -11.48 -6.37
CA THR A 154 -10.51 -11.00 -5.40
C THR A 154 -11.45 -12.15 -5.04
N PRO A 155 -11.85 -12.33 -3.75
CA PRO A 155 -12.71 -13.43 -3.36
C PRO A 155 -14.09 -13.32 -4.00
N PRO A 156 -14.65 -14.44 -4.47
CA PRO A 156 -16.04 -14.50 -4.92
C PRO A 156 -17.01 -14.49 -3.75
N SER A 157 -18.24 -14.11 -4.01
CA SER A 157 -19.37 -14.38 -3.14
C SER A 157 -19.77 -15.86 -3.21
N ALA A 158 -20.63 -16.33 -2.29
CA ALA A 158 -21.06 -17.75 -2.23
C ALA A 158 -21.76 -18.25 -3.51
N ASP A 159 -22.29 -17.36 -4.32
CA ASP A 159 -22.87 -17.65 -5.65
C ASP A 159 -21.81 -17.77 -6.76
N GLY A 160 -20.53 -17.64 -6.42
CA GLY A 160 -19.40 -17.69 -7.35
C GLY A 160 -19.17 -16.43 -8.17
N LYS A 161 -19.86 -15.33 -7.87
CA LYS A 161 -19.74 -14.07 -8.58
C LYS A 161 -18.85 -13.06 -7.83
N ILE A 162 -18.23 -12.16 -8.59
CA ILE A 162 -17.55 -10.98 -8.07
C ILE A 162 -18.56 -9.82 -8.02
N HIS A 163 -18.41 -8.96 -7.01
CA HIS A 163 -19.27 -7.78 -6.89
C HIS A 163 -19.18 -6.89 -8.14
N PRO A 164 -20.32 -6.48 -8.76
CA PRO A 164 -20.31 -5.75 -10.03
C PRO A 164 -19.43 -4.49 -10.05
N VAL A 165 -19.41 -3.70 -8.97
CA VAL A 165 -18.61 -2.47 -8.92
C VAL A 165 -17.10 -2.76 -8.96
N ILE A 166 -16.63 -3.92 -8.50
CA ILE A 166 -15.24 -4.35 -8.59
C ILE A 166 -14.86 -4.65 -10.05
N LEU A 167 -15.71 -5.39 -10.78
CA LEU A 167 -15.48 -5.70 -12.19
C LEU A 167 -15.58 -4.46 -13.08
N ALA A 168 -16.52 -3.54 -12.78
CA ALA A 168 -16.61 -2.26 -13.47
C ALA A 168 -15.34 -1.42 -13.28
N ALA A 169 -14.84 -1.30 -12.06
CA ALA A 169 -13.58 -0.61 -11.79
C ALA A 169 -12.39 -1.27 -12.49
N ALA A 170 -12.34 -2.61 -12.51
CA ALA A 170 -11.30 -3.38 -13.21
C ALA A 170 -11.31 -3.13 -14.72
N SER A 171 -12.50 -3.04 -15.33
CA SER A 171 -12.69 -2.68 -16.73
C SER A 171 -12.18 -1.25 -17.03
N ILE A 172 -12.57 -0.26 -16.19
CA ILE A 172 -12.13 1.14 -16.31
C ILE A 172 -10.61 1.25 -16.17
N ALA A 173 -10.01 0.50 -15.26
CA ALA A 173 -8.57 0.49 -15.02
C ALA A 173 -7.78 -0.25 -16.10
N GLY A 174 -8.43 -1.10 -16.91
CA GLY A 174 -7.83 -1.91 -17.96
C GLY A 174 -7.03 -3.08 -17.41
N ILE A 175 -7.56 -3.80 -16.41
CA ILE A 175 -6.94 -5.00 -15.86
C ILE A 175 -7.02 -6.12 -16.91
N ASP A 176 -5.90 -6.87 -17.06
CA ASP A 176 -5.77 -7.85 -18.15
C ASP A 176 -6.41 -9.20 -17.80
N LYS A 177 -6.31 -9.61 -16.53
CA LYS A 177 -6.87 -10.89 -16.03
C LYS A 177 -7.42 -10.75 -14.62
N ILE A 178 -8.53 -11.37 -14.36
CA ILE A 178 -9.21 -11.36 -13.06
C ILE A 178 -9.50 -12.78 -12.63
N TYR A 179 -9.20 -13.14 -11.37
CA TYR A 179 -9.45 -14.44 -10.79
C TYR A 179 -10.28 -14.36 -9.52
N LYS A 180 -11.20 -15.30 -9.37
CA LYS A 180 -12.13 -15.47 -8.24
C LYS A 180 -11.42 -16.16 -7.08
N LEU A 181 -10.46 -15.46 -6.45
CA LEU A 181 -9.60 -16.00 -5.41
C LEU A 181 -9.39 -15.00 -4.30
N GLY A 182 -9.57 -15.43 -3.05
CA GLY A 182 -9.29 -14.64 -1.85
C GLY A 182 -8.22 -15.28 -0.95
N GLY A 183 -7.90 -14.60 0.15
CA GLY A 183 -7.05 -15.14 1.22
C GLY A 183 -5.60 -15.48 0.85
N ALA A 184 -4.96 -16.26 1.72
CA ALA A 184 -3.57 -16.67 1.56
C ALA A 184 -3.32 -17.51 0.31
N GLN A 185 -4.32 -18.32 -0.12
CA GLN A 185 -4.22 -19.13 -1.33
C GLN A 185 -4.12 -18.29 -2.60
N ALA A 186 -4.76 -17.11 -2.65
CA ALA A 186 -4.65 -16.18 -3.76
C ALA A 186 -3.22 -15.61 -3.86
N ILE A 187 -2.63 -15.23 -2.72
CA ILE A 187 -1.24 -14.77 -2.64
C ILE A 187 -0.27 -15.87 -3.08
N ALA A 188 -0.49 -17.11 -2.63
CA ALA A 188 0.34 -18.25 -3.05
C ALA A 188 0.23 -18.50 -4.57
N ALA A 189 -0.97 -18.43 -5.15
CA ALA A 189 -1.19 -18.58 -6.58
C ALA A 189 -0.46 -17.51 -7.40
N LEU A 190 -0.54 -16.24 -6.99
CA LEU A 190 0.20 -15.16 -7.63
C LEU A 190 1.72 -15.32 -7.51
N ALA A 191 2.21 -15.78 -6.34
CA ALA A 191 3.64 -15.92 -6.07
C ALA A 191 4.32 -17.06 -6.82
N TYR A 192 3.63 -18.20 -6.98
CA TYR A 192 4.23 -19.42 -7.53
C TYR A 192 3.68 -19.80 -8.91
N GLY A 193 2.50 -19.30 -9.26
CA GLY A 193 1.75 -19.74 -10.43
C GLY A 193 1.00 -21.06 -10.18
N THR A 194 -0.07 -21.29 -10.93
CA THR A 194 -0.78 -22.57 -11.04
C THR A 194 -1.12 -22.82 -12.50
N GLU A 195 -1.94 -23.83 -12.79
CA GLU A 195 -2.38 -24.10 -14.17
C GLU A 195 -3.16 -22.94 -14.78
N SER A 196 -4.03 -22.28 -13.98
CA SER A 196 -4.85 -21.16 -14.42
C SER A 196 -4.22 -19.80 -14.11
N VAL A 197 -3.59 -19.63 -12.94
CA VAL A 197 -3.11 -18.34 -12.45
C VAL A 197 -1.63 -18.15 -12.81
N PRO A 198 -1.27 -17.13 -13.59
CA PRO A 198 0.12 -16.88 -13.93
C PRO A 198 0.91 -16.39 -12.70
N LYS A 199 2.17 -16.84 -12.59
CA LYS A 199 3.10 -16.26 -11.62
C LYS A 199 3.34 -14.78 -11.97
N VAL A 200 3.41 -13.93 -10.92
CA VAL A 200 3.70 -12.51 -11.04
C VAL A 200 5.06 -12.15 -10.42
N ASP A 201 5.55 -10.96 -10.70
CA ASP A 201 6.84 -10.45 -10.18
C ASP A 201 6.66 -9.57 -8.93
N LYS A 202 5.50 -8.94 -8.80
CA LYS A 202 5.14 -8.06 -7.69
C LYS A 202 3.69 -8.32 -7.27
N ILE A 203 3.43 -8.42 -5.96
CA ILE A 203 2.07 -8.49 -5.39
C ILE A 203 1.83 -7.22 -4.59
N VAL A 204 0.71 -6.55 -4.86
CA VAL A 204 0.29 -5.33 -4.16
C VAL A 204 -1.16 -5.46 -3.68
N GLY A 205 -1.54 -4.60 -2.76
CA GLY A 205 -2.90 -4.50 -2.25
C GLY A 205 -3.04 -4.90 -0.78
N PRO A 206 -4.01 -4.27 -0.07
CA PRO A 206 -4.29 -4.52 1.33
C PRO A 206 -5.02 -5.86 1.52
N GLY A 207 -4.97 -6.42 2.71
CA GLY A 207 -5.69 -7.64 3.06
C GLY A 207 -5.69 -7.90 4.56
N ASN A 208 -6.44 -8.91 4.97
CA ASN A 208 -6.52 -9.34 6.37
C ASN A 208 -5.19 -9.99 6.84
N ALA A 209 -5.13 -10.40 8.11
CA ALA A 209 -3.94 -11.00 8.72
C ALA A 209 -3.39 -12.22 7.94
N PHE A 210 -4.26 -13.04 7.32
CA PHE A 210 -3.83 -14.17 6.49
C PHE A 210 -3.15 -13.73 5.21
N VAL A 211 -3.65 -12.67 4.58
CA VAL A 211 -3.06 -12.08 3.36
C VAL A 211 -1.73 -11.40 3.68
N ALA A 212 -1.68 -10.62 4.76
CA ALA A 212 -0.45 -9.94 5.21
C ALA A 212 0.65 -10.96 5.54
N GLU A 213 0.31 -12.03 6.26
CA GLU A 213 1.25 -13.11 6.60
C GLU A 213 1.66 -13.89 5.35
N ALA A 214 0.75 -14.15 4.42
CA ALA A 214 1.08 -14.82 3.16
C ALA A 214 2.06 -13.97 2.32
N LYS A 215 1.83 -12.66 2.21
CA LYS A 215 2.77 -11.74 1.54
C LYS A 215 4.16 -11.78 2.18
N LYS A 216 4.23 -11.79 3.50
CA LYS A 216 5.49 -11.93 4.25
C LYS A 216 6.21 -13.24 3.93
N GLN A 217 5.50 -14.38 3.90
CA GLN A 217 6.10 -15.69 3.65
C GLN A 217 6.55 -15.90 2.19
N VAL A 218 5.90 -15.26 1.22
CA VAL A 218 6.29 -15.38 -0.19
C VAL A 218 7.33 -14.33 -0.62
N PHE A 219 7.62 -13.34 0.24
CA PHE A 219 8.63 -12.32 -0.07
C PHE A 219 10.00 -12.97 -0.31
N GLY A 220 10.63 -12.61 -1.42
CA GLY A 220 11.86 -13.25 -1.92
C GLY A 220 11.61 -14.20 -3.08
N ALA A 221 10.46 -14.91 -3.13
CA ALA A 221 9.99 -15.61 -4.34
C ALA A 221 9.26 -14.67 -5.31
N VAL A 222 8.64 -13.63 -4.75
CA VAL A 222 7.95 -12.52 -5.42
C VAL A 222 8.20 -11.24 -4.62
N SER A 223 8.20 -10.07 -5.26
CA SER A 223 8.22 -8.79 -4.53
C SER A 223 6.82 -8.45 -4.00
N ILE A 224 6.77 -7.71 -2.90
CA ILE A 224 5.52 -7.18 -2.33
C ILE A 224 5.60 -5.66 -2.15
N ASP A 225 4.47 -4.97 -2.04
CA ASP A 225 4.38 -3.56 -1.66
C ASP A 225 4.81 -3.36 -0.20
N MET A 226 3.99 -3.88 0.72
CA MET A 226 4.19 -3.75 2.16
C MET A 226 3.50 -4.89 2.91
N ILE A 227 3.80 -4.98 4.21
CA ILE A 227 3.03 -5.81 5.16
C ILE A 227 2.09 -4.85 5.87
N ALA A 228 0.83 -4.80 5.42
CA ALA A 228 -0.16 -3.91 5.98
C ALA A 228 -0.59 -4.35 7.38
N GLY A 229 -0.62 -3.40 8.30
CA GLY A 229 -1.30 -3.50 9.59
C GLY A 229 -2.72 -2.96 9.54
N PRO A 230 -3.40 -2.84 10.71
CA PRO A 230 -4.67 -2.14 10.82
C PRO A 230 -4.54 -0.68 10.38
N SER A 231 -5.61 -0.13 9.81
CA SER A 231 -5.65 1.25 9.33
C SER A 231 -5.53 2.27 10.47
N GLU A 232 -4.91 3.41 10.18
CA GLU A 232 -4.57 4.43 11.18
C GLU A 232 -4.87 5.84 10.65
N ILE A 233 -5.51 6.67 11.48
CA ILE A 233 -5.60 8.11 11.26
C ILE A 233 -5.00 8.86 12.45
N LEU A 234 -4.26 9.93 12.16
CA LEU A 234 -3.83 10.91 13.14
C LEU A 234 -4.24 12.30 12.66
N VAL A 235 -5.04 12.97 13.48
CA VAL A 235 -5.46 14.35 13.23
C VAL A 235 -4.65 15.29 14.12
N VAL A 236 -3.93 16.24 13.53
CA VAL A 236 -3.36 17.38 14.25
C VAL A 236 -4.31 18.56 14.09
N ALA A 237 -4.88 19.02 15.18
CA ALA A 237 -5.87 20.09 15.16
C ALA A 237 -5.59 21.18 16.21
N ASP A 238 -5.68 22.44 15.81
CA ASP A 238 -5.61 23.58 16.73
C ASP A 238 -6.98 23.89 17.37
N GLY A 239 -6.99 24.75 18.41
CA GLY A 239 -8.21 25.11 19.13
C GLY A 239 -9.30 25.83 18.31
N LYS A 240 -9.05 26.17 17.04
CA LYS A 240 -10.02 26.79 16.11
C LYS A 240 -10.73 25.75 15.25
N SER A 241 -10.29 24.50 15.25
CA SER A 241 -10.90 23.43 14.48
C SER A 241 -12.29 23.09 14.99
N ASN A 242 -13.16 22.66 14.09
CA ASN A 242 -14.52 22.27 14.43
C ASN A 242 -14.52 20.86 15.05
N PRO A 243 -14.91 20.69 16.33
CA PRO A 243 -14.88 19.39 16.99
C PRO A 243 -15.73 18.34 16.31
N ARG A 244 -16.83 18.73 15.68
CA ARG A 244 -17.72 17.84 14.93
C ARG A 244 -17.03 17.24 13.69
N HIS A 245 -16.23 18.05 12.99
CA HIS A 245 -15.46 17.57 11.82
C HIS A 245 -14.36 16.63 12.27
N VAL A 246 -13.56 17.02 13.28
CA VAL A 246 -12.49 16.18 13.84
C VAL A 246 -13.01 14.81 14.30
N ALA A 247 -14.17 14.80 14.98
CA ALA A 247 -14.80 13.55 15.40
C ALA A 247 -15.22 12.68 14.21
N ALA A 248 -15.79 13.29 13.17
CA ALA A 248 -16.19 12.58 11.94
C ALA A 248 -14.97 11.96 11.23
N ASP A 249 -13.85 12.70 11.15
CA ASP A 249 -12.60 12.22 10.52
C ASP A 249 -11.96 11.07 11.32
N LEU A 250 -11.99 11.14 12.65
CA LEU A 250 -11.55 10.01 13.49
C LEU A 250 -12.44 8.77 13.34
N LEU A 251 -13.74 8.98 13.17
CA LEU A 251 -14.72 7.90 13.03
C LEU A 251 -14.72 7.29 11.63
N SER A 252 -14.34 8.02 10.58
CA SER A 252 -14.18 7.46 9.24
C SER A 252 -13.18 6.31 9.22
N GLN A 253 -12.09 6.43 9.99
CA GLN A 253 -11.10 5.37 10.12
C GLN A 253 -11.54 4.28 11.11
N ALA A 254 -12.16 4.70 12.23
CA ALA A 254 -12.57 3.75 13.27
C ALA A 254 -13.60 2.71 12.80
N GLU A 255 -14.43 3.05 11.78
CA GLU A 255 -15.42 2.12 11.23
C GLU A 255 -14.83 1.04 10.31
N HIS A 256 -13.55 1.15 9.89
CA HIS A 256 -12.91 0.18 9.00
C HIS A 256 -12.73 -1.18 9.68
N ASP A 257 -12.14 -1.19 10.88
CA ASP A 257 -11.87 -2.42 11.64
C ASP A 257 -11.79 -2.14 13.14
N LYS A 258 -12.09 -3.16 13.97
CA LYS A 258 -11.97 -3.07 15.45
C LYS A 258 -10.55 -2.79 15.92
N MET A 259 -9.55 -3.09 15.10
CA MET A 259 -8.13 -2.85 15.37
C MET A 259 -7.64 -1.50 14.81
N ALA A 260 -8.47 -0.78 14.03
CA ALA A 260 -8.12 0.54 13.53
C ALA A 260 -7.76 1.51 14.66
N SER A 261 -6.86 2.45 14.38
CA SER A 261 -6.39 3.45 15.35
C SER A 261 -6.79 4.86 14.91
N ALA A 262 -7.44 5.59 15.81
CA ALA A 262 -7.85 6.97 15.58
C ALA A 262 -7.26 7.87 16.68
N VAL A 263 -6.34 8.76 16.30
CA VAL A 263 -5.57 9.58 17.24
C VAL A 263 -5.78 11.08 16.92
N LEU A 264 -6.19 11.85 17.91
CA LEU A 264 -6.15 13.30 17.86
C LEU A 264 -4.93 13.82 18.63
N VAL A 265 -4.17 14.73 18.04
CA VAL A 265 -3.14 15.50 18.73
C VAL A 265 -3.51 16.98 18.62
N THR A 266 -3.66 17.65 19.76
CA THR A 266 -4.10 19.06 19.80
C THR A 266 -3.36 19.85 20.88
N ASP A 267 -3.23 21.15 20.71
CA ASP A 267 -2.73 22.09 21.72
C ASP A 267 -3.87 22.68 22.61
N SER A 268 -5.12 22.21 22.41
CA SER A 268 -6.31 22.75 23.08
C SER A 268 -7.07 21.70 23.87
N MET A 269 -7.02 21.77 25.20
CA MET A 269 -7.84 20.92 26.08
C MET A 269 -9.34 21.08 25.77
N THR A 270 -9.79 22.31 25.52
CA THR A 270 -11.20 22.57 25.17
C THR A 270 -11.63 21.85 23.90
N LEU A 271 -10.76 21.80 22.88
CA LEU A 271 -11.05 21.02 21.66
C LEU A 271 -11.09 19.53 21.97
N ALA A 272 -10.12 19.03 22.76
CA ALA A 272 -10.04 17.62 23.15
C ALA A 272 -11.33 17.15 23.83
N GLU A 273 -11.85 17.91 24.80
CA GLU A 273 -13.09 17.60 25.52
C GLU A 273 -14.31 17.60 24.57
N LYS A 274 -14.44 18.60 23.72
CA LYS A 274 -15.53 18.69 22.75
C LYS A 274 -15.49 17.59 21.69
N VAL A 275 -14.31 17.22 21.21
CA VAL A 275 -14.17 16.09 20.27
C VAL A 275 -14.57 14.78 20.92
N ARG A 276 -14.20 14.56 22.18
CA ARG A 276 -14.64 13.38 22.95
C ARG A 276 -16.17 13.31 23.07
N GLU A 277 -16.83 14.44 23.33
CA GLU A 277 -18.30 14.54 23.38
C GLU A 277 -18.93 14.22 22.02
N GLU A 278 -18.42 14.84 20.96
CA GLU A 278 -18.89 14.61 19.57
C GLU A 278 -18.72 13.15 19.11
N ILE A 279 -17.65 12.47 19.49
CA ILE A 279 -17.45 11.04 19.21
C ILE A 279 -18.59 10.22 19.84
N GLU A 280 -18.94 10.51 21.11
CA GLU A 280 -20.03 9.81 21.80
C GLU A 280 -21.42 10.07 21.16
N GLU A 281 -21.62 11.26 20.60
CA GLU A 281 -22.86 11.62 19.90
C GLU A 281 -22.94 10.99 18.50
N GLN A 282 -21.81 10.88 17.78
CA GLN A 282 -21.80 10.44 16.39
C GLN A 282 -21.75 8.90 16.25
N ILE A 283 -21.05 8.17 17.12
CA ILE A 283 -20.96 6.70 17.03
C ILE A 283 -22.32 6.01 16.92
N PRO A 284 -23.34 6.33 17.75
CA PRO A 284 -24.63 5.66 17.66
C PRO A 284 -25.37 5.83 16.33
N LEU A 285 -24.98 6.84 15.54
CA LEU A 285 -25.59 7.15 14.25
C LEU A 285 -24.97 6.34 13.09
N LEU A 286 -23.84 5.69 13.33
CA LEU A 286 -23.13 4.92 12.30
C LEU A 286 -23.76 3.54 12.10
N PRO A 287 -23.92 3.07 10.86
CA PRO A 287 -24.32 1.68 10.59
C PRO A 287 -23.36 0.64 11.18
N ARG A 288 -22.06 0.96 11.22
CA ARG A 288 -20.99 0.10 11.78
C ARG A 288 -20.56 0.51 13.19
N ASN A 289 -21.50 1.00 14.01
CA ASN A 289 -21.23 1.57 15.33
C ASN A 289 -20.49 0.62 16.29
N GLU A 290 -20.75 -0.69 16.26
CA GLU A 290 -20.05 -1.67 17.10
C GLU A 290 -18.55 -1.77 16.75
N ILE A 291 -18.20 -1.65 15.47
CA ILE A 291 -16.81 -1.68 15.02
C ILE A 291 -16.12 -0.39 15.43
N ALA A 292 -16.73 0.76 15.12
CA ALA A 292 -16.21 2.07 15.49
C ALA A 292 -16.03 2.20 17.01
N ARG A 293 -17.01 1.73 17.81
CA ARG A 293 -16.93 1.72 19.27
C ARG A 293 -15.72 0.91 19.75
N ALA A 294 -15.54 -0.31 19.25
CA ALA A 294 -14.44 -1.17 19.64
C ALA A 294 -13.07 -0.53 19.28
N SER A 295 -12.95 0.06 18.09
CA SER A 295 -11.76 0.77 17.66
C SER A 295 -11.44 1.95 18.58
N ILE A 296 -12.41 2.84 18.81
CA ILE A 296 -12.24 4.04 19.65
C ILE A 296 -11.91 3.67 21.10
N ASP A 297 -12.60 2.67 21.70
CA ASP A 297 -12.40 2.33 23.10
C ASP A 297 -11.05 1.62 23.34
N ASN A 298 -10.54 0.85 22.38
CA ASN A 298 -9.32 0.07 22.54
C ASN A 298 -8.08 0.77 21.98
N ASN A 299 -8.21 1.52 20.88
CA ASN A 299 -7.08 2.05 20.11
C ASN A 299 -7.14 3.57 19.91
N GLY A 300 -8.28 4.20 20.24
CA GLY A 300 -8.45 5.65 20.12
C GLY A 300 -7.73 6.42 21.23
N LYS A 301 -7.12 7.56 20.91
CA LYS A 301 -6.44 8.46 21.87
C LYS A 301 -6.63 9.92 21.48
N ILE A 302 -6.77 10.78 22.48
CA ILE A 302 -6.64 12.22 22.33
C ILE A 302 -5.41 12.65 23.13
N ILE A 303 -4.43 13.23 22.46
CA ILE A 303 -3.17 13.66 23.06
C ILE A 303 -3.15 15.19 23.09
N VAL A 304 -3.06 15.77 24.28
CA VAL A 304 -2.93 17.21 24.45
C VAL A 304 -1.46 17.57 24.56
N ALA A 305 -0.95 18.24 23.53
CA ALA A 305 0.41 18.74 23.42
C ALA A 305 0.51 20.17 23.99
N LYS A 306 1.72 20.64 24.24
CA LYS A 306 1.99 21.99 24.75
C LYS A 306 1.67 23.07 23.70
N ASP A 307 1.99 22.79 22.45
CA ASP A 307 1.86 23.66 21.28
C ASP A 307 1.81 22.84 20.00
N LEU A 308 1.50 23.48 18.86
CA LEU A 308 1.45 22.80 17.56
C LEU A 308 2.79 22.19 17.13
N LYS A 309 3.91 22.81 17.49
CA LYS A 309 5.23 22.25 17.20
C LYS A 309 5.40 20.89 17.87
N SER A 310 5.08 20.79 19.14
CA SER A 310 5.09 19.53 19.90
C SER A 310 4.09 18.53 19.32
N ALA A 311 2.92 18.98 18.84
CA ALA A 311 1.94 18.14 18.18
C ALA A 311 2.49 17.50 16.88
N ILE A 312 3.22 18.26 16.07
CA ILE A 312 3.89 17.76 14.87
C ILE A 312 5.02 16.77 15.22
N GLU A 313 5.79 17.02 16.29
CA GLU A 313 6.83 16.11 16.76
C GLU A 313 6.22 14.77 17.21
N ILE A 314 5.09 14.79 17.91
CA ILE A 314 4.33 13.59 18.28
C ILE A 314 3.83 12.86 17.03
N ALA A 315 3.26 13.57 16.05
CA ALA A 315 2.81 12.98 14.78
C ALA A 315 3.98 12.30 14.03
N ASN A 316 5.14 12.93 13.95
CA ASN A 316 6.35 12.33 13.37
C ASN A 316 6.81 11.07 14.11
N GLU A 317 6.70 11.05 15.44
CA GLU A 317 7.09 9.86 16.21
C GLU A 317 6.10 8.71 16.02
N ILE A 318 4.81 9.01 15.94
CA ILE A 318 3.77 8.04 15.62
C ILE A 318 3.91 7.56 14.18
N ALA A 319 4.28 8.43 13.23
CA ALA A 319 4.39 8.11 11.81
C ALA A 319 3.14 7.39 11.28
N PRO A 320 1.97 8.08 11.25
CA PRO A 320 0.69 7.49 10.91
C PRO A 320 0.57 7.17 9.42
N GLU A 321 -0.37 6.30 9.10
CA GLU A 321 -0.82 6.04 7.74
C GLU A 321 -1.43 7.32 7.13
N HIS A 322 -2.47 7.86 7.76
CA HIS A 322 -3.12 9.10 7.36
C HIS A 322 -2.83 10.19 8.39
N LEU A 323 -2.33 11.35 7.92
CA LEU A 323 -2.09 12.53 8.75
C LEU A 323 -2.95 13.69 8.26
N GLU A 324 -3.91 14.13 9.06
CA GLU A 324 -4.66 15.36 8.79
C GLU A 324 -4.09 16.55 9.57
N LEU A 325 -3.95 17.68 8.89
CA LEU A 325 -3.50 18.95 9.48
C LEU A 325 -4.65 19.96 9.48
N LEU A 326 -5.47 19.92 10.51
CA LEU A 326 -6.62 20.83 10.68
C LEU A 326 -6.19 22.11 11.43
N VAL A 327 -5.27 22.85 10.82
CA VAL A 327 -4.65 24.04 11.40
C VAL A 327 -4.72 25.23 10.44
N ASP A 328 -4.47 26.44 10.95
CA ASP A 328 -4.26 27.60 10.10
C ASP A 328 -2.94 27.45 9.31
N ASN A 329 -2.94 27.88 8.04
CA ASN A 329 -1.78 27.87 7.15
C ASN A 329 -1.05 26.51 7.16
N PRO A 330 -1.71 25.39 6.81
CA PRO A 330 -1.12 24.05 6.94
C PRO A 330 0.19 23.87 6.15
N PHE A 331 0.41 24.65 5.09
CA PHE A 331 1.66 24.63 4.31
C PHE A 331 2.88 25.13 5.09
N ASP A 332 2.71 25.96 6.13
CA ASP A 332 3.81 26.41 6.98
C ASP A 332 4.41 25.24 7.80
N TRP A 333 3.66 24.13 7.93
CA TRP A 333 4.05 22.93 8.67
C TRP A 333 4.56 21.79 7.81
N LEU A 334 4.37 21.86 6.47
CA LEU A 334 4.67 20.74 5.57
C LEU A 334 6.12 20.25 5.69
N ASP A 335 7.09 21.16 5.73
CA ASP A 335 8.50 20.83 5.85
C ASP A 335 8.89 20.24 7.23
N SER A 336 8.03 20.43 8.25
CA SER A 336 8.24 19.89 9.59
C SER A 336 7.74 18.45 9.72
N ILE A 337 6.93 17.97 8.75
CA ILE A 337 6.42 16.60 8.73
C ILE A 337 7.40 15.72 7.98
N ARG A 338 7.91 14.71 8.66
CA ARG A 338 8.88 13.76 8.11
C ARG A 338 8.34 12.37 7.87
N HIS A 339 7.30 12.00 8.60
CA HIS A 339 6.81 10.62 8.67
C HIS A 339 5.29 10.58 8.66
N ALA A 340 4.71 10.39 7.48
CA ALA A 340 3.30 10.12 7.28
C ALA A 340 3.13 9.35 5.96
N GLY A 341 2.15 8.47 5.88
CA GLY A 341 1.81 7.81 4.62
C GLY A 341 1.20 8.81 3.65
N SER A 342 0.19 9.55 4.07
CA SER A 342 -0.41 10.66 3.31
C SER A 342 -0.70 11.84 4.24
N ILE A 343 -0.63 13.08 3.70
CA ILE A 343 -0.87 14.32 4.46
C ILE A 343 -2.05 15.06 3.85
N PHE A 344 -3.08 15.29 4.65
CA PHE A 344 -4.31 16.00 4.27
C PHE A 344 -4.24 17.42 4.84
N MET A 345 -4.23 18.41 3.95
CA MET A 345 -3.82 19.78 4.26
C MET A 345 -5.01 20.70 4.46
N GLY A 346 -5.29 21.07 5.71
CA GLY A 346 -6.29 22.06 6.06
C GLY A 346 -7.69 21.50 6.36
N ARG A 347 -8.54 22.35 6.93
CA ARG A 347 -9.85 21.97 7.52
C ARG A 347 -10.93 21.53 6.53
N ASN A 348 -10.65 21.58 5.23
CA ASN A 348 -11.58 21.18 4.16
C ASN A 348 -11.08 19.96 3.38
N CYS A 349 -10.12 19.22 3.93
CA CYS A 349 -9.48 18.07 3.28
C CYS A 349 -9.59 16.83 4.18
N PRO A 350 -10.78 16.23 4.30
CA PRO A 350 -10.94 14.97 5.03
C PRO A 350 -10.25 13.82 4.29
N GLU A 351 -9.84 12.78 5.03
CA GLU A 351 -9.20 11.56 4.54
C GLU A 351 -9.94 10.94 3.33
N ALA A 352 -11.27 10.87 3.40
CA ALA A 352 -12.10 10.29 2.35
C ALA A 352 -11.90 10.93 0.96
N LEU A 353 -11.40 12.17 0.86
CA LEU A 353 -11.01 12.74 -0.43
C LEU A 353 -9.84 11.99 -1.05
N GLY A 354 -8.83 11.62 -0.24
CA GLY A 354 -7.69 10.82 -0.68
C GLY A 354 -8.11 9.43 -1.10
N ASP A 355 -8.96 8.80 -0.33
CA ASP A 355 -9.42 7.45 -0.57
C ASP A 355 -10.16 7.28 -1.90
N TYR A 356 -10.86 8.32 -2.35
CA TYR A 356 -11.75 8.17 -3.50
C TYR A 356 -11.41 9.05 -4.70
N LEU A 357 -11.10 10.35 -4.51
CA LEU A 357 -11.14 11.29 -5.64
C LEU A 357 -9.91 12.19 -5.80
N ALA A 358 -9.06 12.34 -4.80
CA ALA A 358 -7.94 13.31 -4.87
C ALA A 358 -6.86 12.91 -5.88
N GLY A 359 -6.60 11.61 -6.03
CA GLY A 359 -5.63 11.09 -6.99
C GLY A 359 -4.36 10.48 -6.42
N PRO A 360 -3.75 10.99 -5.33
CA PRO A 360 -2.71 10.27 -4.61
C PRO A 360 -3.17 8.90 -4.14
N ASN A 361 -2.24 7.94 -4.03
CA ASN A 361 -2.57 6.57 -3.69
C ASN A 361 -3.00 6.41 -2.23
N HIS A 362 -3.99 5.56 -1.99
CA HIS A 362 -4.48 5.23 -0.65
C HIS A 362 -3.92 3.92 -0.07
N THR A 363 -3.11 3.18 -0.84
CA THR A 363 -2.35 2.03 -0.32
C THR A 363 -1.10 2.57 0.36
N LEU A 364 -1.20 2.78 1.67
CA LEU A 364 -0.29 3.56 2.48
C LEU A 364 0.48 2.68 3.48
N PRO A 365 1.69 3.10 3.91
CA PRO A 365 2.44 2.42 4.95
C PRO A 365 1.75 2.59 6.31
N THR A 366 1.47 1.48 6.98
CA THR A 366 0.83 1.39 8.31
C THR A 366 1.85 1.08 9.40
N SER A 367 1.41 1.07 10.65
CA SER A 367 2.19 0.60 11.82
C SER A 367 3.54 1.32 12.00
N GLY A 368 3.60 2.61 11.65
CA GLY A 368 4.80 3.43 11.80
C GLY A 368 5.86 3.20 10.71
N THR A 369 5.56 2.38 9.71
CA THR A 369 6.49 2.11 8.60
C THR A 369 6.66 3.30 7.66
N ALA A 370 5.83 4.36 7.78
CA ALA A 370 6.03 5.64 7.10
C ALA A 370 7.39 6.31 7.41
N LYS A 371 8.12 5.82 8.42
CA LYS A 371 9.52 6.20 8.70
C LYS A 371 10.51 5.73 7.61
N PHE A 372 10.17 4.70 6.82
CA PHE A 372 11.03 4.11 5.79
C PHE A 372 10.30 3.54 4.57
N SER A 373 8.98 3.54 4.57
CA SER A 373 8.15 3.12 3.44
C SER A 373 7.36 4.29 2.88
N SER A 374 6.93 4.17 1.63
CA SER A 374 6.16 5.18 0.90
C SER A 374 4.78 4.64 0.51
N PRO A 375 3.83 5.52 0.15
CA PRO A 375 2.62 5.12 -0.55
C PRO A 375 2.92 4.34 -1.82
N LEU A 376 2.03 3.45 -2.22
CA LEU A 376 2.13 2.74 -3.49
C LEU A 376 2.23 3.75 -4.65
N SER A 377 3.16 3.52 -5.54
CA SER A 377 3.51 4.45 -6.60
C SER A 377 3.95 3.72 -7.87
N VAL A 378 4.24 4.47 -8.93
CA VAL A 378 4.85 3.92 -10.15
C VAL A 378 6.20 3.26 -9.85
N ASP A 379 6.95 3.77 -8.85
CA ASP A 379 8.24 3.21 -8.45
C ASP A 379 8.17 1.76 -7.96
N ASP A 380 7.02 1.34 -7.43
CA ASP A 380 6.78 -0.04 -6.96
C ASP A 380 6.76 -1.07 -8.08
N PHE A 381 6.45 -0.64 -9.29
CA PHE A 381 6.29 -1.48 -10.47
C PHE A 381 7.45 -1.40 -11.45
N ILE A 382 8.55 -0.74 -11.08
CA ILE A 382 9.75 -0.64 -11.88
C ILE A 382 10.96 -1.24 -11.17
N LYS A 383 11.94 -1.65 -11.95
CA LYS A 383 13.28 -2.03 -11.49
C LYS A 383 14.34 -1.25 -12.24
N LYS A 384 15.51 -1.13 -11.66
CA LYS A 384 16.66 -0.39 -12.21
C LYS A 384 17.77 -1.37 -12.51
N THR A 385 18.30 -1.31 -13.76
CA THR A 385 19.45 -2.10 -14.18
C THR A 385 20.56 -1.15 -14.59
N GLN A 386 21.74 -1.35 -14.04
CA GLN A 386 22.94 -0.61 -14.42
C GLN A 386 23.57 -1.25 -15.64
N PHE A 387 24.19 -0.44 -16.50
CA PHE A 387 25.05 -0.90 -17.58
C PHE A 387 26.33 -0.11 -17.64
N ILE A 388 27.41 -0.79 -18.00
CA ILE A 388 28.77 -0.26 -18.02
C ILE A 388 29.38 -0.71 -19.35
N TYR A 389 29.97 0.24 -20.07
CA TYR A 389 30.73 0.01 -21.29
C TYR A 389 32.06 0.75 -21.21
N TYR A 390 33.13 0.09 -21.59
CA TYR A 390 34.46 0.64 -21.72
C TYR A 390 35.00 0.35 -23.10
N THR A 391 35.65 1.33 -23.73
CA THR A 391 36.52 1.08 -24.89
C THR A 391 37.80 0.39 -24.45
N GLU A 392 38.50 -0.22 -25.39
CA GLU A 392 39.81 -0.83 -25.16
C GLU A 392 40.82 0.18 -24.56
N GLU A 393 40.85 1.41 -25.11
CA GLU A 393 41.70 2.49 -24.61
C GLU A 393 41.35 2.90 -23.16
N ALA A 394 40.07 2.93 -22.83
CA ALA A 394 39.62 3.24 -21.48
C ALA A 394 40.03 2.14 -20.50
N LEU A 395 39.87 0.87 -20.89
CA LEU A 395 40.30 -0.27 -20.10
C LEU A 395 41.84 -0.27 -19.90
N ALA A 396 42.61 0.05 -20.94
CA ALA A 396 44.05 0.13 -20.84
C ALA A 396 44.56 1.16 -19.80
N LYS A 397 43.77 2.21 -19.57
CA LYS A 397 44.10 3.23 -18.57
C LYS A 397 43.74 2.85 -17.14
N THR A 398 42.81 1.92 -16.94
CA THR A 398 42.22 1.60 -15.62
C THR A 398 42.40 0.17 -15.20
N GLY A 399 42.80 -0.73 -16.13
CA GLY A 399 42.84 -2.17 -15.87
C GLY A 399 43.84 -2.57 -14.78
N GLU A 400 45.00 -1.90 -14.73
CA GLU A 400 46.00 -2.13 -13.67
C GLU A 400 45.49 -1.67 -12.29
N ASP A 401 44.76 -0.54 -12.21
CA ASP A 401 44.17 -0.05 -10.97
C ASP A 401 43.10 -1.05 -10.46
N VAL A 402 42.27 -1.58 -11.37
CA VAL A 402 41.27 -2.61 -11.04
C VAL A 402 41.95 -3.87 -10.50
N ALA A 403 43.04 -4.31 -11.14
CA ALA A 403 43.77 -5.49 -10.70
C ALA A 403 44.40 -5.27 -9.32
N TYR A 404 45.04 -4.12 -9.11
CA TYR A 404 45.65 -3.76 -7.83
C TYR A 404 44.60 -3.72 -6.70
N PHE A 405 43.40 -3.14 -6.96
CA PHE A 405 42.32 -3.08 -5.99
C PHE A 405 41.85 -4.51 -5.63
N ALA A 406 41.60 -5.32 -6.64
CA ALA A 406 41.14 -6.69 -6.44
C ALA A 406 42.15 -7.57 -5.66
N GLU A 407 43.45 -7.37 -5.89
CA GLU A 407 44.51 -8.04 -5.13
C GLU A 407 44.53 -7.65 -3.66
N LYS A 408 44.24 -6.36 -3.34
CA LYS A 408 44.11 -5.90 -1.95
C LYS A 408 42.90 -6.52 -1.23
N GLU A 409 41.86 -6.88 -1.97
CA GLU A 409 40.73 -7.64 -1.46
C GLU A 409 40.99 -9.18 -1.42
N GLY A 410 42.15 -9.64 -1.93
CA GLY A 410 42.48 -11.07 -2.03
C GLY A 410 41.77 -11.79 -3.17
N LEU A 411 41.26 -11.05 -4.17
CA LEU A 411 40.47 -11.57 -5.30
C LEU A 411 41.31 -11.67 -6.59
N SER A 412 42.28 -12.55 -6.64
CA SER A 412 43.22 -12.71 -7.77
C SER A 412 42.54 -13.01 -9.12
N ALA A 413 41.42 -13.71 -9.12
CA ALA A 413 40.67 -13.98 -10.35
C ALA A 413 40.00 -12.70 -10.90
N HIS A 414 39.56 -11.77 -10.04
CA HIS A 414 39.08 -10.48 -10.45
C HIS A 414 40.19 -9.62 -11.05
N ALA A 415 41.36 -9.58 -10.39
CA ALA A 415 42.54 -8.91 -10.91
C ALA A 415 42.91 -9.46 -12.31
N LYS A 416 43.00 -10.76 -12.45
CA LYS A 416 43.35 -11.41 -13.74
C LYS A 416 42.32 -11.11 -14.82
N SER A 417 41.02 -11.05 -14.47
CA SER A 417 39.96 -10.75 -15.46
C SER A 417 40.11 -9.39 -16.13
N ALA A 418 40.69 -8.41 -15.45
CA ALA A 418 40.99 -7.10 -16.02
C ALA A 418 42.28 -7.12 -16.85
N VAL A 419 43.39 -7.68 -16.30
CA VAL A 419 44.71 -7.62 -16.90
C VAL A 419 44.83 -8.47 -18.16
N ILE A 420 44.24 -9.68 -18.19
CA ILE A 420 44.30 -10.60 -19.33
C ILE A 420 43.84 -9.94 -20.64
N ARG A 421 42.87 -8.99 -20.56
CA ARG A 421 42.37 -8.21 -21.71
C ARG A 421 43.38 -7.20 -22.23
N LEU A 422 44.46 -6.94 -21.50
CA LEU A 422 45.55 -6.07 -21.87
C LEU A 422 46.71 -6.88 -22.47
N GLU A 423 46.80 -8.18 -22.21
CA GLU A 423 47.85 -9.09 -22.69
C GLU A 423 47.59 -9.58 -24.11
N ASP A 424 46.34 -9.64 -24.56
CA ASP A 424 45.94 -10.16 -25.88
C ASP A 424 46.13 -9.12 -27.03
N LYS A 425 47.09 -8.19 -26.90
CA LYS A 425 47.41 -7.18 -27.90
C LYS A 425 48.55 -7.55 -28.80
#